data_88e35a3ffe023ad7fe8be50e8bc9fa49
#
_entry.id   88e35a3ffe023ad7fe8be50e8bc9fa49
#
_cell.length_a   1.000
_cell.length_b   1.000
_cell.length_c   1.000
_cell.angle_alpha   90.00
_cell.angle_beta   90.00
_cell.angle_gamma   90.00
#
_symmetry.space_group_name_H-M   'P 1'
#
loop_
_entity.id
_entity.type
_entity.pdbx_description
1 polymer ?
#
loop_
_entity_poly.entity_id
_entity_poly.type
_entity_poly.pdbx_seq_one_letter_code
_entity_poly.pdbx_strand_id
1 'polypeptide(L)'
;MQTIPLRATANQTLQVVLDGQDCSLRIYTRTLSDGGDTLFCDLDIAQRPVFYGAICLDGLPLPLYPWLGMSGRLVFVDMQGTAAPHWSGLGSRWRLVYLSPAEAEAYAEGRRL
;
A
#
# COMPACT_ATOMS: atom_id res chain seq x y z
N MET A 1 11.11 -3.06 -8.35
CA MET A 1 10.30 -2.14 -7.52
C MET A 1 9.59 -1.14 -8.39
N GLN A 2 8.32 -0.94 -8.16
CA GLN A 2 7.49 -0.04 -8.95
C GLN A 2 6.80 0.96 -8.04
N THR A 3 6.93 2.25 -8.31
CA THR A 3 6.22 3.29 -7.56
C THR A 3 4.82 3.46 -8.15
N ILE A 4 3.82 3.41 -7.29
CA ILE A 4 2.43 3.58 -7.69
C ILE A 4 2.05 5.05 -7.52
N PRO A 5 1.62 5.75 -8.58
CA PRO A 5 1.29 7.17 -8.48
C PRO A 5 0.02 7.37 -7.64
N LEU A 6 0.11 8.22 -6.62
CA LEU A 6 -0.99 8.55 -5.73
C LEU A 6 -1.27 10.05 -5.76
N ARG A 7 -2.51 10.40 -5.43
CA ARG A 7 -2.93 11.78 -5.26
C ARG A 7 -3.07 12.10 -3.78
N ALA A 8 -2.86 13.36 -3.41
CA ALA A 8 -3.08 13.83 -2.05
C ALA A 8 -4.58 14.08 -1.83
N THR A 9 -5.33 13.02 -1.65
CA THR A 9 -6.78 13.06 -1.44
C THR A 9 -7.18 12.00 -0.43
N ALA A 10 -8.23 12.28 0.33
CA ALA A 10 -8.69 11.39 1.40
C ALA A 10 -9.20 10.04 0.88
N ASN A 11 -9.73 10.02 -0.34
CA ASN A 11 -10.27 8.80 -0.94
C ASN A 11 -9.90 8.77 -2.42
N GLN A 12 -9.39 7.63 -2.87
CA GLN A 12 -9.06 7.45 -4.28
C GLN A 12 -9.12 5.99 -4.68
N THR A 13 -9.45 5.76 -5.93
CA THR A 13 -9.42 4.44 -6.55
C THR A 13 -8.58 4.55 -7.81
N LEU A 14 -7.68 3.61 -8.00
CA LEU A 14 -6.84 3.59 -9.19
C LEU A 14 -6.67 2.18 -9.70
N GLN A 15 -6.38 2.08 -10.99
CA GLN A 15 -6.04 0.82 -11.59
C GLN A 15 -4.59 0.86 -12.01
N VAL A 16 -3.88 -0.22 -11.77
CA VAL A 16 -2.45 -0.32 -12.02
C VAL A 16 -2.11 -1.75 -12.41
N VAL A 17 -1.13 -1.90 -13.29
CA VAL A 17 -0.63 -3.23 -13.66
C VAL A 17 0.60 -3.54 -12.81
N LEU A 18 0.53 -4.63 -12.05
CA LEU A 18 1.62 -5.10 -11.19
C LEU A 18 1.95 -6.54 -11.59
N ASP A 19 3.20 -6.77 -11.99
CA ASP A 19 3.65 -8.08 -12.50
C ASP A 19 2.72 -8.65 -13.58
N GLY A 20 2.30 -7.80 -14.52
CA GLY A 20 1.43 -8.21 -15.60
C GLY A 20 -0.02 -8.47 -15.22
N GLN A 21 -0.42 -8.16 -14.00
CA GLN A 21 -1.78 -8.37 -13.51
C GLN A 21 -2.50 -7.04 -13.34
N ASP A 22 -3.76 -6.99 -13.79
CA ASP A 22 -4.61 -5.81 -13.61
C ASP A 22 -5.08 -5.73 -12.17
N CYS A 23 -4.65 -4.71 -11.46
CA CYS A 23 -4.98 -4.49 -10.06
C CYS A 23 -5.87 -3.27 -9.91
N SER A 24 -6.89 -3.38 -9.06
CA SER A 24 -7.72 -2.26 -8.65
C SER A 24 -7.43 -1.97 -7.19
N LEU A 25 -6.94 -0.77 -6.93
CA LEU A 25 -6.51 -0.36 -5.60
C LEU A 25 -7.40 0.78 -5.13
N ARG A 26 -7.94 0.65 -3.92
CA ARG A 26 -8.72 1.70 -3.28
C ARG A 26 -8.03 2.10 -1.99
N ILE A 27 -7.79 3.40 -1.84
CA ILE A 27 -7.19 3.96 -0.64
C ILE A 27 -8.18 4.96 -0.07
N TYR A 28 -8.51 4.80 1.20
CA TYR A 28 -9.51 5.64 1.85
C TYR A 28 -9.11 5.96 3.29
N THR A 29 -9.65 7.07 3.78
CA THR A 29 -9.36 7.59 5.10
C THR A 29 -10.57 7.35 6.01
N ARG A 30 -10.31 6.88 7.24
CA ARG A 30 -11.31 6.82 8.29
C ARG A 30 -10.80 7.56 9.51
N THR A 31 -11.69 8.31 10.14
CA THR A 31 -11.38 8.97 11.40
C THR A 31 -11.70 8.01 12.53
N LEU A 32 -10.70 7.67 13.33
CA LEU A 32 -10.85 6.76 14.45
C LEU A 32 -11.42 7.45 15.67
N SER A 33 -11.78 6.67 16.68
CA SER A 33 -12.41 7.19 17.92
C SER A 33 -11.54 8.18 18.69
N ASP A 34 -10.22 8.15 18.48
CA ASP A 34 -9.28 9.10 19.07
C ASP A 34 -9.20 10.43 18.30
N GLY A 35 -9.97 10.56 17.20
CA GLY A 35 -9.95 11.73 16.34
C GLY A 35 -8.88 11.73 15.27
N GLY A 36 -8.03 10.70 15.22
CA GLY A 36 -6.95 10.59 14.22
C GLY A 36 -7.43 10.01 12.90
N ASP A 37 -6.94 10.54 11.80
CA ASP A 37 -7.19 9.98 10.47
C ASP A 37 -6.26 8.81 10.21
N THR A 38 -6.83 7.71 9.73
CA THR A 38 -6.07 6.50 9.39
C THR A 38 -6.41 6.07 7.98
N LEU A 39 -5.38 5.71 7.20
CA LEU A 39 -5.56 5.20 5.85
C LEU A 39 -5.74 3.69 5.86
N PHE A 40 -6.67 3.25 5.03
CA PHE A 40 -6.92 1.84 4.77
C PHE A 40 -6.89 1.60 3.27
N CYS A 41 -6.59 0.38 2.86
CA CYS A 41 -6.63 0.07 1.44
C CYS A 41 -7.27 -1.29 1.17
N ASP A 42 -7.87 -1.39 -0.01
CA ASP A 42 -8.46 -2.59 -0.56
C ASP A 42 -7.77 -2.90 -1.87
N LEU A 43 -7.57 -4.17 -2.16
CA LEU A 43 -6.94 -4.60 -3.41
C LEU A 43 -7.74 -5.73 -4.05
N ASP A 44 -8.04 -5.57 -5.34
CA ASP A 44 -8.52 -6.63 -6.22
C ASP A 44 -7.48 -6.90 -7.30
N ILE A 45 -7.30 -8.15 -7.66
CA ILE A 45 -6.47 -8.55 -8.80
C ILE A 45 -7.36 -9.31 -9.78
N ALA A 46 -7.41 -8.85 -11.03
CA ALA A 46 -8.26 -9.44 -12.06
C ALA A 46 -9.72 -9.60 -11.58
N GLN A 47 -10.23 -8.58 -10.89
CA GLN A 47 -11.59 -8.53 -10.32
C GLN A 47 -11.85 -9.54 -9.19
N ARG A 48 -10.79 -10.13 -8.64
CA ARG A 48 -10.88 -11.02 -7.47
C ARG A 48 -10.35 -10.30 -6.24
N PRO A 49 -11.07 -10.32 -5.12
CA PRO A 49 -10.60 -9.66 -3.90
C PRO A 49 -9.34 -10.36 -3.36
N VAL A 50 -8.34 -9.56 -3.01
CA VAL A 50 -7.11 -10.02 -2.36
C VAL A 50 -7.16 -9.66 -0.88
N PHE A 51 -7.38 -8.38 -0.57
CA PHE A 51 -7.62 -7.96 0.80
C PHE A 51 -8.47 -6.70 0.80
N TYR A 52 -9.23 -6.54 1.89
CA TYR A 52 -10.05 -5.35 2.12
C TYR A 52 -9.83 -4.86 3.54
N GLY A 53 -9.81 -3.55 3.72
CA GLY A 53 -9.69 -2.95 5.04
C GLY A 53 -8.31 -3.09 5.66
N ALA A 54 -7.26 -3.23 4.86
CA ALA A 54 -5.90 -3.32 5.37
C ALA A 54 -5.41 -1.94 5.84
N ILE A 55 -4.90 -1.87 7.06
CA ILE A 55 -4.35 -0.62 7.58
C ILE A 55 -3.03 -0.29 6.89
N CYS A 56 -2.88 0.99 6.53
CA CYS A 56 -1.67 1.48 5.87
C CYS A 56 -0.74 2.09 6.92
N LEU A 57 0.37 1.43 7.17
CA LEU A 57 1.40 1.90 8.10
C LEU A 57 2.73 2.02 7.38
N ASP A 58 3.62 2.87 7.88
CA ASP A 58 4.95 3.01 7.30
C ASP A 58 5.71 1.68 7.37
N GLY A 59 6.19 1.23 6.23
CA GLY A 59 7.01 0.04 6.14
C GLY A 59 6.29 -1.30 6.31
N LEU A 60 4.97 -1.30 6.48
CA LEU A 60 4.20 -2.53 6.66
C LEU A 60 3.87 -3.15 5.30
N PRO A 61 4.38 -4.36 5.00
CA PRO A 61 4.05 -5.01 3.73
C PRO A 61 2.59 -5.46 3.68
N LEU A 62 1.95 -5.27 2.53
CA LEU A 62 0.58 -5.70 2.28
C LEU A 62 0.55 -6.60 1.05
N PRO A 63 -0.18 -7.71 1.05
CA PRO A 63 -0.94 -8.27 2.17
C PRO A 63 0.00 -8.84 3.25
N LEU A 64 -0.52 -8.93 4.46
CA LEU A 64 0.25 -9.46 5.59
C LEU A 64 0.57 -10.95 5.43
N TYR A 65 -0.29 -11.67 4.71
CA TYR A 65 -0.16 -13.11 4.55
C TYR A 65 0.06 -13.43 3.07
N PRO A 66 1.10 -14.23 2.74
CA PRO A 66 1.45 -14.49 1.33
C PRO A 66 0.40 -15.31 0.57
N TRP A 67 -0.48 -16.02 1.25
CA TRP A 67 -1.49 -16.85 0.59
C TRP A 67 -2.75 -16.08 0.17
N LEU A 68 -2.79 -14.76 0.31
CA LEU A 68 -3.96 -13.96 -0.05
C LEU A 68 -4.06 -13.66 -1.56
N GLY A 69 -3.30 -14.36 -2.40
CA GLY A 69 -3.44 -14.24 -3.87
C GLY A 69 -2.50 -13.25 -4.53
N MET A 70 -1.58 -12.69 -3.78
CA MET A 70 -0.56 -11.78 -4.30
C MET A 70 0.82 -12.27 -3.89
N SER A 71 1.70 -12.52 -4.87
CA SER A 71 3.04 -13.01 -4.59
C SER A 71 4.00 -11.90 -4.17
N GLY A 72 3.80 -10.68 -4.69
CA GLY A 72 4.55 -9.50 -4.27
C GLY A 72 3.93 -8.80 -3.07
N ARG A 73 4.40 -7.61 -2.79
CA ARG A 73 3.90 -6.82 -1.65
C ARG A 73 3.77 -5.35 -2.03
N LEU A 74 2.83 -4.68 -1.36
CA LEU A 74 2.68 -3.23 -1.41
C LEU A 74 3.21 -2.66 -0.10
N VAL A 75 4.00 -1.60 -0.17
CA VAL A 75 4.58 -0.97 1.02
C VAL A 75 4.47 0.54 0.89
N PHE A 76 3.93 1.19 1.94
CA PHE A 76 3.99 2.64 2.07
C PHE A 76 5.32 3.02 2.71
N VAL A 77 5.99 4.02 2.13
CA VAL A 77 7.29 4.49 2.61
C VAL A 77 7.18 5.97 2.95
N ASP A 78 7.51 6.31 4.20
CA ASP A 78 7.63 7.71 4.63
C ASP A 78 9.01 8.23 4.20
N MET A 79 9.03 9.17 3.28
CA MET A 79 10.28 9.74 2.77
C MET A 79 10.93 10.73 3.74
N GLN A 80 10.26 11.07 4.82
CA GLN A 80 10.72 12.07 5.79
C GLN A 80 10.87 11.52 7.21
N GLY A 81 10.59 10.24 7.42
CA GLY A 81 10.68 9.66 8.76
C GLY A 81 10.07 8.27 8.84
N THR A 82 9.31 8.01 9.90
CA THR A 82 8.69 6.71 10.17
C THR A 82 7.23 6.85 10.61
N ALA A 83 6.57 7.93 10.22
CA ALA A 83 5.18 8.16 10.60
C ALA A 83 4.22 7.39 9.70
N ALA A 84 3.05 7.05 10.23
CA ALA A 84 1.99 6.43 9.45
C ALA A 84 1.50 7.40 8.36
N PRO A 85 1.15 6.89 7.17
CA PRO A 85 0.75 7.78 6.07
C PRO A 85 -0.53 8.55 6.39
N HIS A 86 -0.54 9.81 5.95
CA HIS A 86 -1.71 10.68 5.96
C HIS A 86 -2.02 11.08 4.52
N TRP A 87 -3.30 11.20 4.20
CA TRP A 87 -3.72 11.43 2.82
C TRP A 87 -3.12 12.72 2.22
N SER A 88 -2.89 13.75 3.03
CA SER A 88 -2.38 15.04 2.56
C SER A 88 -0.96 14.97 1.98
N GLY A 89 -0.19 13.95 2.36
CA GLY A 89 1.18 13.77 1.89
C GLY A 89 1.36 12.63 0.89
N LEU A 90 0.27 12.01 0.44
CA LEU A 90 0.37 10.91 -0.52
C LEU A 90 0.94 11.40 -1.86
N GLY A 91 1.90 10.65 -2.39
CA GLY A 91 2.58 11.00 -3.63
C GLY A 91 3.76 11.94 -3.46
N SER A 92 3.92 12.54 -2.28
CA SER A 92 5.07 13.40 -1.96
C SER A 92 5.85 12.85 -0.79
N ARG A 93 5.35 13.02 0.45
CA ARG A 93 6.01 12.49 1.63
C ARG A 93 5.90 10.96 1.72
N TRP A 94 4.71 10.41 1.48
CA TRP A 94 4.48 8.98 1.51
C TRP A 94 4.30 8.45 0.11
N ARG A 95 5.11 7.47 -0.24
CA ARG A 95 5.03 6.79 -1.52
C ARG A 95 4.56 5.37 -1.32
N LEU A 96 3.80 4.86 -2.27
CA LEU A 96 3.40 3.47 -2.30
C LEU A 96 4.23 2.77 -3.36
N VAL A 97 4.90 1.70 -2.97
CA VAL A 97 5.72 0.92 -3.88
C VAL A 97 5.25 -0.52 -3.93
N TYR A 98 5.36 -1.11 -5.11
CA TYR A 98 5.16 -2.55 -5.28
C TYR A 98 6.52 -3.23 -5.30
N LEU A 99 6.64 -4.27 -4.47
CA LEU A 99 7.83 -5.13 -4.44
C LEU A 99 7.50 -6.43 -5.13
N SER A 100 8.34 -6.85 -6.08
CA SER A 100 8.25 -8.18 -6.67
C SER A 100 8.48 -9.25 -5.59
N PRO A 101 8.17 -10.53 -5.85
CA PRO A 101 8.42 -11.57 -4.85
C PRO A 101 9.84 -11.59 -4.32
N ALA A 102 10.85 -11.43 -5.18
CA ALA A 102 12.25 -11.41 -4.76
C ALA A 102 12.58 -10.18 -3.92
N GLU A 103 12.06 -9.00 -4.32
CA GLU A 103 12.25 -7.77 -3.56
C GLU A 103 11.54 -7.83 -2.21
N ALA A 104 10.35 -8.41 -2.16
CA ALA A 104 9.60 -8.60 -0.92
C ALA A 104 10.34 -9.53 0.04
N GLU A 105 10.97 -10.57 -0.46
CA GLU A 105 11.77 -11.48 0.35
C GLU A 105 12.99 -10.75 0.94
N ALA A 106 13.70 -9.96 0.14
CA ALA A 106 14.82 -9.15 0.62
C ALA A 106 14.38 -8.14 1.66
N TYR A 107 13.22 -7.53 1.48
CA TYR A 107 12.65 -6.59 2.45
C TYR A 107 12.31 -7.29 3.77
N ALA A 108 11.73 -8.49 3.70
CA ALA A 108 11.38 -9.27 4.89
C ALA A 108 12.63 -9.68 5.69
N GLU A 109 13.80 -9.76 5.05
CA GLU A 109 15.08 -10.04 5.72
C GLU A 109 15.68 -8.81 6.40
N GLY A 110 14.93 -7.70 6.47
CA GLY A 110 15.35 -6.49 7.19
C GLY A 110 16.04 -5.44 6.33
N ARG A 111 16.05 -5.60 5.01
CA ARG A 111 16.61 -4.60 4.10
C ARG A 111 15.55 -3.54 3.80
N ARG A 112 15.88 -2.30 4.08
CA ARG A 112 14.96 -1.20 3.78
C ARG A 112 15.13 -0.71 2.34
N LEU A 113 14.08 -0.11 1.86
CA LEU A 113 14.02 0.52 0.54
C LEU A 113 14.81 1.83 0.48
#